data_2860b70c9e26972662a72aeee2a6e218
#
_entry.id   2860b70c9e26972662a72aeee2a6e218
#
_cell.length_a   1.000
_cell.length_b   1.000
_cell.length_c   1.000
_cell.angle_alpha   90.00
_cell.angle_beta   90.00
_cell.angle_gamma   90.00
#
_symmetry.space_group_name_H-M   'P 1'
#
loop_
_entity.id
_entity.type
_entity.pdbx_description
1 polymer ?
#
loop_
_entity_poly.entity_id
_entity_poly.type
_entity_poly.pdbx_seq_one_letter_code
_entity_poly.pdbx_strand_id
1 'polypeptide(L)'
;LFNNNSAIRVATSMRSGTIHRLHVSEFGKICAKFPDKAQEVVTGSLPAVPLDGIAIIESTAEGQEGEFFKMTERAQANAEMHRELTPRDWRFHFFPWWQEPGYKLDSTSVVITEKDHDYFAEVEATMGCEITQEQRNWYVATRDADFSDDEEKMWQEYPSTPKEAFQVSTEGTYYAKQLTAARKQGRIGRVP
;
A
#
# COMPACT_ATOMS: atom_id res chain seq x y z
N LEU A 1 -23.95 -21.34 7.11
CA LEU A 1 -24.00 -21.41 8.58
C LEU A 1 -23.11 -22.55 9.05
N PHE A 2 -22.37 -22.32 10.13
CA PHE A 2 -21.58 -23.34 10.79
C PHE A 2 -22.40 -23.96 11.95
N ASN A 3 -21.96 -25.11 12.46
CA ASN A 3 -22.64 -25.83 13.54
C ASN A 3 -22.70 -25.07 14.88
N ASN A 4 -21.89 -24.01 15.03
CA ASN A 4 -21.88 -23.08 16.17
C ASN A 4 -22.71 -21.81 15.94
N ASN A 5 -23.61 -21.80 14.94
CA ASN A 5 -24.43 -20.68 14.51
C ASN A 5 -23.65 -19.45 13.97
N SER A 6 -22.34 -19.57 13.72
CA SER A 6 -21.61 -18.52 13.02
C SER A 6 -21.86 -18.58 11.51
N ALA A 7 -21.61 -17.47 10.82
CA ALA A 7 -21.76 -17.36 9.38
C ALA A 7 -20.64 -16.53 8.78
N ILE A 8 -20.21 -16.91 7.58
CA ILE A 8 -19.39 -16.07 6.71
C ILE A 8 -20.31 -15.53 5.62
N ARG A 9 -20.25 -14.24 5.39
CA ARG A 9 -20.94 -13.57 4.29
C ARG A 9 -19.92 -12.85 3.42
N VAL A 10 -20.03 -13.01 2.12
CA VAL A 10 -19.28 -12.24 1.12
C VAL A 10 -20.27 -11.33 0.41
N ALA A 11 -19.96 -10.05 0.33
CA ALA A 11 -20.82 -9.06 -0.30
C ALA A 11 -20.00 -7.86 -0.76
N THR A 12 -20.53 -7.08 -1.70
CA THR A 12 -19.92 -5.84 -2.18
C THR A 12 -20.14 -4.65 -1.24
N SER A 13 -21.13 -4.74 -0.35
CA SER A 13 -21.38 -3.81 0.75
C SER A 13 -22.21 -4.49 1.84
N MET A 14 -22.07 -4.05 3.09
CA MET A 14 -22.87 -4.52 4.22
C MET A 14 -23.25 -3.33 5.09
N ARG A 15 -24.56 -3.14 5.31
CA ARG A 15 -25.09 -2.00 6.09
C ARG A 15 -25.89 -2.37 7.32
N SER A 16 -26.19 -3.64 7.56
CA SER A 16 -27.06 -4.04 8.65
C SER A 16 -26.54 -5.24 9.41
N GLY A 17 -26.77 -5.24 10.71
CA GLY A 17 -26.36 -6.29 11.64
C GLY A 17 -25.03 -5.96 12.32
N THR A 18 -24.65 -6.80 13.28
CA THR A 18 -23.36 -6.75 13.98
C THR A 18 -22.35 -7.61 13.24
N ILE A 19 -21.21 -7.05 12.92
CA ILE A 19 -20.12 -7.73 12.20
C ILE A 19 -18.94 -7.88 13.16
N HIS A 20 -18.77 -9.05 13.77
CA HIS A 20 -17.68 -9.27 14.72
C HIS A 20 -16.31 -9.35 14.06
N ARG A 21 -16.25 -9.74 12.78
CA ARG A 21 -15.02 -9.77 11.98
C ARG A 21 -15.33 -9.28 10.58
N LEU A 22 -14.76 -8.14 10.24
CA LEU A 22 -14.86 -7.52 8.92
C LEU A 22 -13.50 -7.60 8.21
N HIS A 23 -13.51 -8.05 6.97
CA HIS A 23 -12.36 -7.97 6.08
C HIS A 23 -12.78 -7.24 4.81
N VAL A 24 -12.14 -6.13 4.53
CA VAL A 24 -12.33 -5.33 3.31
C VAL A 24 -11.07 -5.48 2.46
N SER A 25 -11.21 -6.21 1.38
CA SER A 25 -10.13 -6.45 0.42
C SER A 25 -10.12 -5.39 -0.67
N GLU A 26 -8.92 -5.02 -1.14
CA GLU A 26 -8.70 -4.07 -2.24
C GLU A 26 -9.34 -2.69 -2.01
N PHE A 27 -9.30 -2.20 -0.75
CA PHE A 27 -9.99 -0.97 -0.40
C PHE A 27 -9.39 0.26 -1.09
N GLY A 28 -8.10 0.30 -1.37
CA GLY A 28 -7.46 1.35 -2.18
C GLY A 28 -8.07 1.44 -3.57
N LYS A 29 -8.22 0.30 -4.26
CA LYS A 29 -8.88 0.23 -5.59
C LYS A 29 -10.35 0.63 -5.51
N ILE A 30 -11.04 0.26 -4.43
CA ILE A 30 -12.44 0.69 -4.22
C ILE A 30 -12.49 2.21 -4.04
N CYS A 31 -11.59 2.81 -3.27
CA CYS A 31 -11.52 4.26 -3.09
C CYS A 31 -11.27 5.00 -4.42
N ALA A 32 -10.35 4.49 -5.24
CA ALA A 32 -9.99 5.12 -6.50
C ALA A 32 -11.09 5.01 -7.57
N LYS A 33 -11.72 3.83 -7.71
CA LYS A 33 -12.65 3.55 -8.81
C LYS A 33 -14.13 3.73 -8.44
N PHE A 34 -14.47 3.57 -7.17
CA PHE A 34 -15.85 3.54 -6.66
C PHE A 34 -15.98 4.34 -5.35
N PRO A 35 -15.77 5.67 -5.37
CA PRO A 35 -15.73 6.49 -4.14
C PRO A 35 -17.01 6.40 -3.33
N ASP A 36 -18.19 6.27 -3.96
CA ASP A 36 -19.47 6.09 -3.26
C ASP A 36 -19.51 4.78 -2.46
N LYS A 37 -18.94 3.70 -3.01
CA LYS A 37 -18.82 2.42 -2.29
C LYS A 37 -17.80 2.51 -1.15
N ALA A 38 -16.71 3.21 -1.34
CA ALA A 38 -15.76 3.48 -0.26
C ALA A 38 -16.45 4.23 0.89
N GLN A 39 -17.26 5.23 0.58
CA GLN A 39 -18.06 5.95 1.57
C GLN A 39 -19.06 5.02 2.27
N GLU A 40 -19.69 4.08 1.56
CA GLU A 40 -20.55 3.06 2.17
C GLU A 40 -19.82 2.14 3.16
N VAL A 41 -18.59 1.75 2.86
CA VAL A 41 -17.77 0.96 3.79
C VAL A 41 -17.49 1.78 5.06
N VAL A 42 -17.07 3.03 4.91
CA VAL A 42 -16.71 3.90 6.04
C VAL A 42 -17.91 4.24 6.92
N THR A 43 -19.08 4.53 6.31
CA THR A 43 -20.27 4.98 7.06
C THR A 43 -21.24 3.86 7.44
N GLY A 44 -21.12 2.71 6.82
CA GLY A 44 -22.03 1.58 7.01
C GLY A 44 -21.37 0.34 7.57
N SER A 45 -20.35 -0.20 6.89
CA SER A 45 -19.76 -1.48 7.29
C SER A 45 -18.85 -1.36 8.52
N LEU A 46 -17.98 -0.34 8.57
CA LEU A 46 -17.08 -0.14 9.71
C LEU A 46 -17.81 0.15 11.03
N PRO A 47 -18.85 1.02 11.08
CA PRO A 47 -19.61 1.23 12.30
C PRO A 47 -20.38 0.01 12.80
N ALA A 48 -20.63 -0.99 11.93
CA ALA A 48 -21.28 -2.25 12.31
C ALA A 48 -20.35 -3.21 13.09
N VAL A 49 -19.04 -2.90 13.13
CA VAL A 49 -18.05 -3.65 13.92
C VAL A 49 -18.04 -3.10 15.35
N PRO A 50 -18.38 -3.93 16.37
CA PRO A 50 -18.34 -3.51 17.77
C PRO A 50 -16.91 -3.29 18.25
N LEU A 51 -16.72 -2.66 19.42
CA LEU A 51 -15.39 -2.33 19.96
C LEU A 51 -14.53 -3.57 20.27
N ASP A 52 -15.16 -4.70 20.55
CA ASP A 52 -14.50 -6.00 20.74
C ASP A 52 -14.39 -6.82 19.46
N GLY A 53 -14.85 -6.26 18.33
CA GLY A 53 -14.73 -6.85 17.01
C GLY A 53 -13.37 -6.57 16.36
N ILE A 54 -13.17 -7.19 15.20
CA ILE A 54 -11.94 -7.02 14.41
C ILE A 54 -12.33 -6.53 13.02
N ALA A 55 -11.72 -5.42 12.59
CA ALA A 55 -11.76 -4.97 11.20
C ALA A 55 -10.35 -5.05 10.59
N ILE A 56 -10.26 -5.65 9.42
CA ILE A 56 -9.05 -5.72 8.60
C ILE A 56 -9.36 -5.05 7.27
N ILE A 57 -8.52 -4.11 6.87
CA ILE A 57 -8.58 -3.46 5.57
C ILE A 57 -7.22 -3.67 4.92
N GLU A 58 -7.21 -4.20 3.70
CA GLU A 58 -5.98 -4.38 2.95
C GLU A 58 -6.16 -3.96 1.49
N SER A 59 -5.06 -3.55 0.87
CA SER A 59 -4.99 -3.22 -0.56
C SER A 59 -3.55 -3.00 -0.98
N THR A 60 -3.28 -3.14 -2.28
CA THR A 60 -2.25 -2.34 -2.93
C THR A 60 -2.67 -0.87 -2.90
N ALA A 61 -1.70 0.04 -2.85
CA ALA A 61 -1.98 1.46 -2.82
C ALA A 61 -2.40 1.98 -4.21
N GLU A 62 -3.36 2.89 -4.23
CA GLU A 62 -3.88 3.51 -5.45
C GLU A 62 -3.79 5.04 -5.33
N GLY A 63 -2.55 5.53 -5.20
CA GLY A 63 -2.27 6.95 -5.10
C GLY A 63 -2.47 7.57 -3.71
N GLN A 64 -2.25 8.89 -3.64
CA GLN A 64 -2.24 9.67 -2.40
C GLN A 64 -3.60 10.33 -2.12
N GLU A 65 -4.70 9.68 -2.48
CA GLU A 65 -6.05 10.22 -2.30
C GLU A 65 -7.01 9.14 -1.76
N GLY A 66 -8.17 9.58 -1.30
CA GLY A 66 -9.23 8.69 -0.82
C GLY A 66 -9.06 8.24 0.64
N GLU A 67 -10.06 7.49 1.09
CA GLU A 67 -10.15 7.09 2.50
C GLU A 67 -9.06 6.10 2.91
N PHE A 68 -8.67 5.18 2.02
CA PHE A 68 -7.61 4.21 2.33
C PHE A 68 -6.28 4.91 2.62
N PHE A 69 -5.89 5.87 1.77
CA PHE A 69 -4.67 6.66 1.98
C PHE A 69 -4.70 7.42 3.32
N LYS A 70 -5.79 8.16 3.60
CA LYS A 70 -5.95 8.93 4.86
C LYS A 70 -5.89 8.02 6.10
N MET A 71 -6.52 6.83 6.04
CA MET A 71 -6.49 5.86 7.13
C MET A 71 -5.08 5.34 7.34
N THR A 72 -4.36 5.04 6.27
CA THR A 72 -2.98 4.55 6.31
C THR A 72 -2.03 5.61 6.84
N GLU A 73 -2.09 6.86 6.35
CA GLU A 73 -1.28 7.98 6.87
C GLU A 73 -1.47 8.16 8.38
N ARG A 74 -2.73 8.17 8.83
CA ARG A 74 -3.03 8.33 10.25
C ARG A 74 -2.51 7.16 11.09
N ALA A 75 -2.66 5.94 10.60
CA ALA A 75 -2.18 4.75 11.31
C ALA A 75 -0.65 4.70 11.36
N GLN A 76 0.03 5.11 10.28
CA GLN A 76 1.48 5.22 10.24
C GLN A 76 2.00 6.30 11.19
N ALA A 77 1.40 7.49 11.17
CA ALA A 77 1.76 8.57 12.10
C ALA A 77 1.59 8.17 13.57
N ASN A 78 0.53 7.43 13.91
CA ASN A 78 0.34 6.89 15.26
C ASN A 78 1.46 5.90 15.65
N ALA A 79 1.89 5.06 14.71
CA ALA A 79 2.98 4.11 14.94
C ALA A 79 4.33 4.81 15.14
N GLU A 80 4.64 5.82 14.32
CA GLU A 80 5.86 6.64 14.43
C GLU A 80 5.94 7.42 15.75
N MET A 81 4.80 7.91 16.23
CA MET A 81 4.70 8.62 17.52
C MET A 81 4.70 7.66 18.73
N HIS A 82 4.75 6.36 18.53
CA HIS A 82 4.61 5.33 19.57
C HIS A 82 3.37 5.55 20.45
N ARG A 83 2.29 6.07 19.86
CA ARG A 83 1.07 6.41 20.58
C ARG A 83 0.35 5.14 21.03
N GLU A 84 -0.14 5.14 22.28
CA GLU A 84 -1.08 4.11 22.75
C GLU A 84 -2.37 4.19 21.92
N LEU A 85 -2.74 3.06 21.28
CA LEU A 85 -3.90 2.99 20.42
C LEU A 85 -5.16 2.69 21.22
N THR A 86 -6.22 3.42 20.93
CA THR A 86 -7.57 3.10 21.41
C THR A 86 -8.21 2.00 20.55
N PRO A 87 -9.31 1.36 20.98
CA PRO A 87 -10.05 0.41 20.14
C PRO A 87 -10.64 0.99 18.84
N ARG A 88 -10.55 2.29 18.66
CA ARG A 88 -10.99 3.00 17.43
C ARG A 88 -9.86 3.38 16.51
N ASP A 89 -8.61 3.21 16.94
CA ASP A 89 -7.46 3.54 16.13
C ASP A 89 -7.04 2.35 15.25
N TRP A 90 -6.56 2.65 14.06
CA TRP A 90 -6.01 1.66 13.16
C TRP A 90 -4.55 1.38 13.49
N ARG A 91 -4.18 0.09 13.42
CA ARG A 91 -2.78 -0.32 13.45
C ARG A 91 -2.29 -0.46 12.01
N PHE A 92 -1.15 0.16 11.73
CA PHE A 92 -0.49 0.06 10.44
C PHE A 92 0.30 -1.25 10.33
N HIS A 93 0.13 -1.94 9.21
CA HIS A 93 0.93 -3.08 8.79
C HIS A 93 1.37 -2.84 7.36
N PHE A 94 2.67 -3.03 7.11
CA PHE A 94 3.27 -2.93 5.79
C PHE A 94 4.00 -4.24 5.49
N PHE A 95 3.76 -4.79 4.30
CA PHE A 95 4.33 -6.04 3.84
C PHE A 95 5.11 -5.77 2.56
N PRO A 96 6.38 -5.38 2.64
CA PRO A 96 7.20 -5.12 1.46
C PRO A 96 7.59 -6.42 0.77
N TRP A 97 7.87 -6.33 -0.52
CA TRP A 97 8.22 -7.46 -1.35
C TRP A 97 9.42 -8.29 -0.81
N TRP A 98 10.40 -7.63 -0.21
CA TRP A 98 11.61 -8.29 0.30
C TRP A 98 11.37 -9.15 1.56
N GLN A 99 10.20 -9.07 2.19
CA GLN A 99 9.79 -9.98 3.24
C GLN A 99 9.22 -11.31 2.71
N GLU A 100 8.88 -11.39 1.41
CA GLU A 100 8.35 -12.61 0.82
C GLU A 100 9.48 -13.59 0.48
N PRO A 101 9.54 -14.76 1.14
CA PRO A 101 10.65 -15.71 0.93
C PRO A 101 10.74 -16.28 -0.48
N GLY A 102 9.64 -16.25 -1.23
CA GLY A 102 9.55 -16.76 -2.60
C GLY A 102 10.09 -15.78 -3.65
N TYR A 103 10.31 -14.51 -3.32
CA TYR A 103 10.80 -13.51 -4.26
C TYR A 103 12.33 -13.54 -4.36
N LYS A 104 12.84 -14.61 -4.95
CA LYS A 104 14.27 -14.87 -5.14
C LYS A 104 14.53 -15.44 -6.51
N LEU A 105 15.63 -15.02 -7.11
CA LEU A 105 16.11 -15.54 -8.39
C LEU A 105 17.62 -15.78 -8.31
N ASP A 106 17.99 -17.05 -8.33
CA ASP A 106 19.41 -17.46 -8.46
C ASP A 106 19.78 -17.40 -9.95
N SER A 107 20.39 -16.30 -10.37
CA SER A 107 20.79 -16.07 -11.76
C SER A 107 21.99 -15.13 -11.84
N THR A 108 22.94 -15.50 -12.68
CA THR A 108 24.09 -14.66 -13.03
C THR A 108 23.84 -13.79 -14.26
N SER A 109 22.67 -13.96 -14.91
CA SER A 109 22.32 -13.26 -16.16
C SER A 109 21.65 -11.91 -15.89
N VAL A 110 21.22 -11.61 -14.64
CA VAL A 110 20.61 -10.35 -14.29
C VAL A 110 21.69 -9.30 -14.11
N VAL A 111 21.56 -8.20 -14.84
CA VAL A 111 22.48 -7.07 -14.74
C VAL A 111 21.91 -6.07 -13.73
N ILE A 112 22.54 -5.97 -12.57
CA ILE A 112 22.21 -4.97 -11.55
C ILE A 112 23.08 -3.75 -11.82
N THR A 113 22.47 -2.62 -12.11
CA THR A 113 23.18 -1.36 -12.42
C THR A 113 23.63 -0.64 -11.14
N GLU A 114 24.51 0.36 -11.29
CA GLU A 114 24.91 1.23 -10.16
C GLU A 114 23.69 1.93 -9.54
N LYS A 115 22.74 2.38 -10.35
CA LYS A 115 21.46 2.95 -9.89
C LYS A 115 20.65 1.96 -9.03
N ASP A 116 20.62 0.68 -9.42
CA ASP A 116 19.94 -0.35 -8.66
C ASP A 116 20.64 -0.62 -7.31
N HIS A 117 21.98 -0.62 -7.30
CA HIS A 117 22.74 -0.74 -6.06
C HIS A 117 22.45 0.42 -5.09
N ASP A 118 22.43 1.66 -5.58
CA ASP A 118 22.09 2.82 -4.79
C ASP A 118 20.68 2.75 -4.23
N TYR A 119 19.73 2.34 -5.07
CA TYR A 119 18.35 2.12 -4.66
C TYR A 119 18.22 1.10 -3.51
N PHE A 120 18.83 -0.08 -3.66
CA PHE A 120 18.76 -1.11 -2.61
C PHE A 120 19.46 -0.63 -1.32
N ALA A 121 20.58 0.07 -1.43
CA ALA A 121 21.27 0.63 -0.27
C ALA A 121 20.40 1.66 0.48
N GLU A 122 19.65 2.50 -0.24
CA GLU A 122 18.69 3.43 0.37
C GLU A 122 17.54 2.71 1.06
N VAL A 123 16.99 1.66 0.45
CA VAL A 123 15.94 0.83 1.04
C VAL A 123 16.43 0.16 2.32
N GLU A 124 17.61 -0.48 2.28
CA GLU A 124 18.20 -1.17 3.44
C GLU A 124 18.46 -0.19 4.59
N ALA A 125 18.97 1.01 4.28
CA ALA A 125 19.19 2.04 5.29
C ALA A 125 17.89 2.58 5.89
N THR A 126 16.84 2.76 5.07
CA THR A 126 15.55 3.31 5.49
C THR A 126 14.74 2.32 6.30
N MET A 127 14.73 1.05 5.88
CA MET A 127 13.88 0.01 6.45
C MET A 127 14.58 -0.85 7.50
N GLY A 128 15.90 -0.70 7.66
CA GLY A 128 16.70 -1.50 8.59
C GLY A 128 16.69 -2.99 8.23
N CYS A 129 16.73 -3.31 6.95
CA CYS A 129 16.70 -4.67 6.43
C CYS A 129 17.96 -4.99 5.63
N GLU A 130 18.10 -6.25 5.25
CA GLU A 130 19.11 -6.74 4.31
C GLU A 130 18.40 -7.38 3.13
N ILE A 131 18.77 -7.00 1.90
CA ILE A 131 18.21 -7.53 0.65
C ILE A 131 19.28 -8.39 -0.01
N THR A 132 19.05 -9.71 -0.04
CA THR A 132 20.02 -10.67 -0.59
C THR A 132 20.21 -10.48 -2.10
N GLN A 133 21.31 -11.02 -2.63
CA GLN A 133 21.60 -10.95 -4.06
C GLN A 133 20.50 -11.60 -4.91
N GLU A 134 19.94 -12.72 -4.46
CA GLU A 134 18.86 -13.42 -5.15
C GLU A 134 17.56 -12.59 -5.15
N GLN A 135 17.31 -11.83 -4.10
CA GLN A 135 16.17 -10.90 -4.04
C GLN A 135 16.38 -9.70 -4.97
N ARG A 136 17.58 -9.14 -5.01
CA ARG A 136 17.92 -8.06 -5.96
C ARG A 136 17.77 -8.53 -7.41
N ASN A 137 18.26 -9.74 -7.71
CA ASN A 137 18.08 -10.35 -9.03
C ASN A 137 16.61 -10.51 -9.39
N TRP A 138 15.80 -11.01 -8.45
CA TRP A 138 14.36 -11.17 -8.66
C TRP A 138 13.68 -9.83 -8.95
N TYR A 139 13.98 -8.81 -8.15
CA TYR A 139 13.37 -7.48 -8.29
C TYR A 139 13.69 -6.84 -9.64
N VAL A 140 14.97 -6.82 -10.02
CA VAL A 140 15.40 -6.24 -11.30
C VAL A 140 14.81 -7.02 -12.48
N ALA A 141 14.89 -8.35 -12.46
CA ALA A 141 14.34 -9.18 -13.52
C ALA A 141 12.81 -9.01 -13.67
N THR A 142 12.07 -8.90 -12.57
CA THR A 142 10.62 -8.67 -12.56
C THR A 142 10.29 -7.28 -13.11
N ARG A 143 11.01 -6.23 -12.68
CA ARG A 143 10.84 -4.88 -13.21
C ARG A 143 11.03 -4.86 -14.74
N ASP A 144 12.10 -5.44 -15.21
CA ASP A 144 12.48 -5.39 -16.62
C ASP A 144 11.52 -6.24 -17.49
N ALA A 145 11.12 -7.42 -17.03
CA ALA A 145 10.28 -8.33 -17.80
C ALA A 145 8.79 -7.97 -17.74
N ASP A 146 8.26 -7.68 -16.54
CA ASP A 146 6.83 -7.55 -16.33
C ASP A 146 6.35 -6.10 -16.42
N PHE A 147 7.23 -5.13 -16.09
CA PHE A 147 6.89 -3.71 -16.04
C PHE A 147 7.60 -2.87 -17.10
N SER A 148 8.40 -3.46 -17.99
CA SER A 148 9.11 -2.75 -19.07
C SER A 148 9.91 -1.54 -18.57
N ASP A 149 10.66 -1.70 -17.50
CA ASP A 149 11.41 -0.65 -16.77
C ASP A 149 10.52 0.46 -16.15
N ASP A 150 9.21 0.25 -16.02
CA ASP A 150 8.32 1.21 -15.36
C ASP A 150 8.46 1.08 -13.84
N GLU A 151 9.34 1.89 -13.26
CA GLU A 151 9.63 1.88 -11.82
C GLU A 151 8.39 2.23 -10.99
N GLU A 152 7.52 3.14 -11.47
CA GLU A 152 6.33 3.56 -10.73
C GLU A 152 5.34 2.39 -10.55
N LYS A 153 5.15 1.58 -11.61
CA LYS A 153 4.32 0.38 -11.53
C LYS A 153 4.95 -0.70 -10.64
N MET A 154 6.28 -0.86 -10.74
CA MET A 154 6.99 -1.78 -9.86
C MET A 154 6.84 -1.40 -8.39
N TRP A 155 6.95 -0.11 -8.05
CA TRP A 155 6.74 0.38 -6.69
C TRP A 155 5.30 0.23 -6.20
N GLN A 156 4.32 0.34 -7.08
CA GLN A 156 2.92 0.14 -6.73
C GLN A 156 2.62 -1.32 -6.36
N GLU A 157 3.10 -2.26 -7.18
CA GLU A 157 2.80 -3.68 -6.99
C GLU A 157 3.77 -4.37 -6.01
N TYR A 158 5.04 -3.95 -6.00
CA TYR A 158 6.10 -4.50 -5.17
C TYR A 158 6.86 -3.40 -4.42
N PRO A 159 6.20 -2.65 -3.53
CA PRO A 159 6.84 -1.55 -2.83
C PRO A 159 7.90 -2.03 -1.86
N SER A 160 9.02 -1.32 -1.79
CA SER A 160 10.07 -1.52 -0.79
C SER A 160 9.81 -0.76 0.49
N THR A 161 9.11 0.38 0.39
CA THR A 161 8.78 1.25 1.51
C THR A 161 7.32 1.71 1.45
N PRO A 162 6.70 2.10 2.58
CA PRO A 162 5.35 2.67 2.58
C PRO A 162 5.20 3.90 1.68
N LYS A 163 6.28 4.69 1.56
CA LYS A 163 6.29 5.88 0.71
C LYS A 163 6.20 5.53 -0.77
N GLU A 164 6.92 4.50 -1.22
CA GLU A 164 6.84 4.00 -2.60
C GLU A 164 5.44 3.49 -2.93
N ALA A 165 4.82 2.72 -2.04
CA ALA A 165 3.50 2.16 -2.25
C ALA A 165 2.46 3.21 -2.67
N PHE A 166 2.56 4.43 -2.13
CA PHE A 166 1.66 5.54 -2.43
C PHE A 166 2.25 6.56 -3.41
N GLN A 167 3.41 6.29 -4.01
CA GLN A 167 3.89 7.09 -5.14
C GLN A 167 3.03 6.76 -6.35
N VAL A 168 2.24 7.73 -6.74
CA VAL A 168 1.24 7.58 -7.79
C VAL A 168 1.91 7.36 -9.12
N SER A 169 1.55 6.28 -9.78
CA SER A 169 1.47 6.31 -11.23
C SER A 169 0.51 7.43 -11.64
N THR A 170 1.04 8.49 -12.20
CA THR A 170 0.27 9.60 -12.74
C THR A 170 -0.33 9.26 -14.11
N GLU A 171 -0.67 8.00 -14.33
CA GLU A 171 -1.45 7.59 -15.50
C GLU A 171 -2.82 8.26 -15.42
N GLY A 172 -2.99 9.29 -16.21
CA GLY A 172 -4.19 10.11 -16.28
C GLY A 172 -3.98 11.61 -16.07
N THR A 173 -2.85 12.02 -15.51
CA THR A 173 -2.54 13.44 -15.36
C THR A 173 -1.57 13.87 -16.46
N TYR A 174 -2.05 14.49 -17.49
CA TYR A 174 -1.30 14.93 -18.71
C TYR A 174 0.03 15.68 -18.40
N TYR A 175 0.19 16.20 -17.19
CA TYR A 175 1.33 17.03 -16.80
C TYR A 175 2.05 16.58 -15.52
N ALA A 176 1.79 15.40 -15.01
CA ALA A 176 2.30 15.01 -13.69
C ALA A 176 3.83 14.87 -13.65
N LYS A 177 4.45 14.25 -14.69
CA LYS A 177 5.93 14.20 -14.79
C LYS A 177 6.53 15.61 -14.82
N GLN A 178 5.91 16.50 -15.57
CA GLN A 178 6.33 17.90 -15.66
C GLN A 178 6.13 18.66 -14.34
N LEU A 179 5.02 18.43 -13.65
CA LEU A 179 4.72 19.03 -12.35
C LEU A 179 5.67 18.52 -11.26
N THR A 180 5.97 17.23 -11.25
CA THR A 180 6.95 16.65 -10.33
C THR A 180 8.35 17.20 -10.58
N ALA A 181 8.78 17.27 -11.84
CA ALA A 181 10.04 17.89 -12.21
C ALA A 181 10.10 19.38 -11.81
N ALA A 182 9.01 20.11 -12.03
CA ALA A 182 8.91 21.52 -11.67
C ALA A 182 8.95 21.75 -10.14
N ARG A 183 8.34 20.85 -9.34
CA ARG A 183 8.43 20.87 -7.88
C ARG A 183 9.85 20.58 -7.39
N LYS A 184 10.48 19.52 -7.92
CA LYS A 184 11.89 19.19 -7.59
C LYS A 184 12.86 20.32 -7.92
N GLN A 185 12.58 21.10 -8.98
CA GLN A 185 13.38 22.25 -9.40
C GLN A 185 12.99 23.56 -8.69
N GLY A 186 12.09 23.52 -7.71
CA GLY A 186 11.63 24.70 -6.96
C GLY A 186 10.82 25.71 -7.80
N ARG A 187 10.38 25.32 -9.01
CA ARG A 187 9.59 26.20 -9.90
C ARG A 187 8.10 26.29 -9.51
N ILE A 188 7.64 25.39 -8.64
CA ILE A 188 6.29 25.39 -8.09
C ILE A 188 6.41 25.27 -6.58
N GLY A 189 5.97 26.31 -5.86
CA GLY A 189 5.90 26.36 -4.40
C GLY A 189 4.47 26.37 -3.89
N ARG A 190 4.28 26.23 -2.59
CA ARG A 190 2.99 26.53 -1.94
C ARG A 190 2.80 28.05 -2.01
N VAL A 191 1.64 28.47 -2.50
CA VAL A 191 1.21 29.86 -2.32
C VAL A 191 0.90 30.05 -0.83
N PRO A 192 1.43 31.10 -0.19
CA PRO A 192 1.20 31.38 1.23
C PRO A 192 -0.29 31.62 1.52
#